data_2eac3a864954575c7bb2ca0862ad3bd4
#
_entry.id   2eac3a864954575c7bb2ca0862ad3bd4
#
_cell.length_a   1.000
_cell.length_b   1.000
_cell.length_c   1.000
_cell.angle_alpha   90.00
_cell.angle_beta   90.00
_cell.angle_gamma   90.00
#
_symmetry.space_group_name_H-M   'P 1'
#
loop_
_entity.id
_entity.type
_entity.pdbx_description
1 polymer ?
#
loop_
_entity_poly.entity_id
_entity_poly.type
_entity_poly.pdbx_seq_one_letter_code
_entity_poly.pdbx_strand_id
1 'polypeptide(L)'
;MKTTLRSIFIGILLACTSLVSAQQVNTLYFLENAPMRHTINPAFQPVSNFYLTLPVVGYTSLWVGTNGWSMSDFIFKGPNGNTITPLHPDAPANWLAQQPKKFAFDMDMHTNILGFGFRIKENSYLHINVSERISAGVNFSSSIFGINHISDGVVLDSVALGVNALAYTEFAVGFSHNITRKWTVGGKIKVLVGQADAAVNFDRS
;
A
#
# COMPACT_ATOMS: atom_id res chain seq x y z
N MET A 1 29.18 -13.08 20.28
CA MET A 1 29.33 -12.06 19.22
C MET A 1 28.31 -12.18 18.07
N LYS A 2 28.09 -13.35 17.47
CA LYS A 2 27.09 -13.53 16.37
C LYS A 2 25.62 -13.35 16.82
N THR A 3 25.28 -13.75 18.02
CA THR A 3 23.93 -13.60 18.59
C THR A 3 23.59 -12.16 18.94
N THR A 4 24.52 -11.42 19.53
CA THR A 4 24.37 -9.99 19.84
C THR A 4 24.19 -9.15 18.57
N LEU A 5 24.94 -9.45 17.50
CA LEU A 5 24.80 -8.76 16.23
C LEU A 5 23.43 -8.99 15.57
N ARG A 6 22.90 -10.22 15.66
CA ARG A 6 21.55 -10.57 15.19
C ARG A 6 20.47 -9.82 15.96
N SER A 7 20.60 -9.75 17.29
CA SER A 7 19.63 -9.04 18.14
C SER A 7 19.63 -7.54 17.87
N ILE A 8 20.79 -6.93 17.64
CA ILE A 8 20.93 -5.52 17.26
C ILE A 8 20.30 -5.29 15.89
N PHE A 9 20.53 -6.17 14.92
CA PHE A 9 19.95 -6.05 13.58
C PHE A 9 18.43 -6.17 13.59
N ILE A 10 17.88 -7.11 14.36
CA ILE A 10 16.42 -7.27 14.56
C ILE A 10 15.85 -6.04 15.29
N GLY A 11 16.54 -5.51 16.28
CA GLY A 11 16.13 -4.29 16.99
C GLY A 11 16.09 -3.06 16.09
N ILE A 12 17.07 -2.90 15.19
CA ILE A 12 17.09 -1.83 14.19
C ILE A 12 15.96 -2.01 13.18
N LEU A 13 15.71 -3.24 12.71
CA LEU A 13 14.60 -3.53 11.79
C LEU A 13 13.23 -3.20 12.43
N LEU A 14 13.02 -3.56 13.68
CA LEU A 14 11.79 -3.26 14.44
C LEU A 14 11.66 -1.77 14.75
N ALA A 15 12.74 -1.05 15.01
CA ALA A 15 12.73 0.39 15.21
C ALA A 15 12.41 1.16 13.91
N CYS A 16 12.83 0.64 12.75
CA CYS A 16 12.50 1.23 11.46
C CYS A 16 11.02 1.08 11.10
N THR A 17 10.32 0.05 11.58
CA THR A 17 8.89 -0.15 11.28
C THR A 17 7.97 0.85 11.98
N SER A 18 8.39 1.43 13.12
CA SER A 18 7.60 2.44 13.84
C SER A 18 7.62 3.83 13.18
N LEU A 19 8.46 4.06 12.18
CA LEU A 19 8.58 5.33 11.45
C LEU A 19 7.89 5.31 10.08
N VAL A 20 7.37 4.16 9.67
CA VAL A 20 6.65 4.01 8.39
C VAL A 20 5.17 4.32 8.60
N SER A 21 4.86 5.59 8.83
CA SER A 21 3.50 6.07 8.56
C SER A 21 3.34 6.26 7.04
N ALA A 22 2.12 6.10 6.53
CA ALA A 22 1.71 6.04 5.12
C ALA A 22 2.03 7.30 4.26
N GLN A 23 3.22 7.86 4.41
CA GLN A 23 3.64 9.11 3.77
C GLN A 23 4.57 8.92 2.56
N GLN A 24 4.81 7.70 2.10
CA GLN A 24 5.87 7.43 1.11
C GLN A 24 5.68 8.17 -0.23
N VAL A 25 4.45 8.34 -0.70
CA VAL A 25 4.20 9.10 -1.93
C VAL A 25 4.38 10.60 -1.70
N ASN A 26 3.99 11.10 -0.53
CA ASN A 26 4.11 12.52 -0.19
C ASN A 26 5.56 12.95 0.03
N THR A 27 6.41 12.08 0.56
CA THR A 27 7.84 12.39 0.76
C THR A 27 8.54 12.68 -0.56
N LEU A 28 8.23 11.94 -1.62
CA LEU A 28 8.79 12.17 -2.95
C LEU A 28 8.43 13.55 -3.52
N TYR A 29 7.28 14.11 -3.14
CA TYR A 29 6.88 15.46 -3.52
C TYR A 29 7.88 16.52 -3.05
N PHE A 30 8.43 16.37 -1.85
CA PHE A 30 9.35 17.32 -1.23
C PHE A 30 10.83 17.07 -1.58
N LEU A 31 11.16 15.93 -2.18
CA LEU A 31 12.52 15.59 -2.59
C LEU A 31 12.85 16.19 -3.96
N GLU A 32 13.20 17.47 -4.00
CA GLU A 32 13.43 18.22 -5.27
C GLU A 32 14.47 17.57 -6.19
N ASN A 33 15.47 16.92 -5.63
CA ASN A 33 16.53 16.26 -6.39
C ASN A 33 16.18 14.83 -6.84
N ALA A 34 15.03 14.29 -6.42
CA ALA A 34 14.65 12.93 -6.79
C ALA A 34 14.17 12.88 -8.25
N PRO A 35 14.83 12.11 -9.12
CA PRO A 35 14.43 12.03 -10.53
C PRO A 35 13.01 11.51 -10.72
N MET A 36 12.51 10.72 -9.76
CA MET A 36 11.23 10.04 -9.84
C MET A 36 10.00 10.91 -9.48
N ARG A 37 10.19 12.19 -9.15
CA ARG A 37 9.07 13.13 -8.84
C ARG A 37 8.03 13.21 -9.96
N HIS A 38 8.46 13.03 -11.21
CA HIS A 38 7.55 12.98 -12.36
C HIS A 38 6.53 11.83 -12.30
N THR A 39 6.75 10.84 -11.45
CA THR A 39 5.76 9.76 -11.22
C THR A 39 4.52 10.28 -10.51
N ILE A 40 4.67 11.27 -9.63
CA ILE A 40 3.58 11.94 -8.92
C ILE A 40 2.94 13.00 -9.83
N ASN A 41 3.76 13.86 -10.42
CA ASN A 41 3.28 14.93 -11.29
C ASN A 41 4.22 15.06 -12.49
N PRO A 42 3.72 14.82 -13.72
CA PRO A 42 4.54 14.89 -14.94
C PRO A 42 5.23 16.24 -15.15
N ALA A 43 4.70 17.33 -14.57
CA ALA A 43 5.31 18.65 -14.66
C ALA A 43 6.59 18.81 -13.82
N PHE A 44 6.87 17.89 -12.88
CA PHE A 44 8.10 17.95 -12.09
C PHE A 44 9.29 17.47 -12.90
N GLN A 45 10.08 18.41 -13.37
CA GLN A 45 11.33 18.10 -14.08
C GLN A 45 12.43 17.76 -13.08
N PRO A 46 13.20 16.66 -13.31
CA PRO A 46 14.43 16.41 -12.57
C PRO A 46 15.46 17.52 -12.76
N VAL A 47 16.27 17.75 -11.73
CA VAL A 47 17.39 18.68 -11.81
C VAL A 47 18.48 18.17 -12.77
N SER A 48 18.67 16.85 -12.80
CA SER A 48 19.63 16.19 -13.69
C SER A 48 19.22 16.28 -15.16
N ASN A 49 20.19 16.40 -16.05
CA ASN A 49 19.95 16.37 -17.49
C ASN A 49 19.56 14.98 -18.01
N PHE A 50 19.92 13.96 -17.26
CA PHE A 50 19.67 12.56 -17.57
C PHE A 50 19.51 11.76 -16.29
N TYR A 51 18.65 10.76 -16.32
CA TYR A 51 18.60 9.73 -15.29
C TYR A 51 18.29 8.36 -15.92
N LEU A 52 18.79 7.32 -15.28
CA LEU A 52 18.48 5.94 -15.53
C LEU A 52 18.16 5.27 -14.19
N THR A 53 17.02 4.61 -14.11
CA THR A 53 16.66 3.79 -12.95
C THR A 53 16.55 2.34 -13.38
N LEU A 54 17.08 1.46 -12.55
CA LEU A 54 17.07 0.01 -12.74
C LEU A 54 16.18 -0.64 -11.67
N PRO A 55 15.79 -1.90 -11.85
CA PRO A 55 15.04 -2.64 -10.85
C PRO A 55 15.76 -2.60 -9.50
N VAL A 56 15.00 -2.55 -8.40
CA VAL A 56 15.48 -2.50 -7.00
C VAL A 56 16.12 -1.17 -6.60
N VAL A 57 16.87 -0.49 -7.49
CA VAL A 57 17.51 0.80 -7.22
C VAL A 57 16.57 1.97 -7.51
N GLY A 58 15.51 1.71 -8.25
CA GLY A 58 14.47 2.69 -8.56
C GLY A 58 13.51 2.93 -7.41
N TYR A 59 12.32 3.34 -7.74
CA TYR A 59 11.26 3.60 -6.80
C TYR A 59 10.43 2.34 -6.55
N THR A 60 10.25 2.00 -5.28
CA THR A 60 9.25 1.01 -4.84
C THR A 60 8.42 1.63 -3.72
N SER A 61 7.12 1.59 -3.85
CA SER A 61 6.20 1.94 -2.78
C SER A 61 5.32 0.76 -2.43
N LEU A 62 5.07 0.60 -1.15
CA LEU A 62 4.11 -0.34 -0.59
C LEU A 62 3.14 0.47 0.27
N TRP A 63 1.88 0.37 -0.06
CA TRP A 63 0.81 0.91 0.75
C TRP A 63 -0.02 -0.23 1.32
N VAL A 64 -0.42 -0.08 2.57
CA VAL A 64 -1.29 -1.01 3.26
C VAL A 64 -2.35 -0.19 3.96
N GLY A 65 -3.60 -0.56 3.80
CA GLY A 65 -4.73 0.13 4.38
C GLY A 65 -5.77 -0.80 4.95
N THR A 66 -6.58 -0.24 5.83
CA THR A 66 -7.75 -0.88 6.41
C THR A 66 -8.93 0.10 6.34
N ASN A 67 -10.14 -0.39 6.45
CA ASN A 67 -11.33 0.45 6.47
C ASN A 67 -11.69 0.99 7.86
N GLY A 68 -10.69 1.41 8.63
CA GLY A 68 -10.87 2.09 9.92
C GLY A 68 -10.70 1.21 11.15
N TRP A 69 -10.25 -0.04 10.99
CA TRP A 69 -9.85 -0.89 12.10
C TRP A 69 -8.31 -0.92 12.25
N SER A 70 -7.87 -1.25 13.44
CA SER A 70 -6.45 -1.43 13.78
C SER A 70 -6.20 -2.81 14.39
N MET A 71 -4.95 -3.26 14.38
CA MET A 71 -4.59 -4.53 15.02
C MET A 71 -4.91 -4.56 16.52
N SER A 72 -4.91 -3.40 17.18
CA SER A 72 -5.27 -3.30 18.60
C SER A 72 -6.73 -3.62 18.87
N ASP A 73 -7.61 -3.47 17.90
CA ASP A 73 -9.04 -3.78 18.05
C ASP A 73 -9.30 -5.29 18.15
N PHE A 74 -8.31 -6.11 17.79
CA PHE A 74 -8.39 -7.58 17.83
C PHE A 74 -7.62 -8.18 19.02
N ILE A 75 -7.21 -7.36 19.97
CA ILE A 75 -6.39 -7.81 21.11
C ILE A 75 -7.05 -7.39 22.41
N PHE A 76 -7.42 -8.35 23.25
CA PHE A 76 -8.02 -8.12 24.55
C PHE A 76 -7.19 -8.73 25.67
N LYS A 77 -7.39 -8.22 26.90
CA LYS A 77 -6.89 -8.89 28.12
C LYS A 77 -7.90 -9.93 28.55
N GLY A 78 -7.47 -11.18 28.61
CA GLY A 78 -8.24 -12.28 29.14
C GLY A 78 -8.30 -12.28 30.66
N PRO A 79 -9.15 -13.13 31.27
CA PRO A 79 -9.37 -13.20 32.73
C PRO A 79 -8.09 -13.44 33.53
N ASN A 80 -7.13 -14.16 32.99
CA ASN A 80 -5.85 -14.50 33.64
C ASN A 80 -4.72 -13.52 33.26
N GLY A 81 -5.04 -12.36 32.66
CA GLY A 81 -4.04 -11.41 32.20
C GLY A 81 -3.33 -11.81 30.88
N ASN A 82 -3.69 -12.93 30.28
CA ASN A 82 -3.22 -13.36 28.97
C ASN A 82 -3.83 -12.50 27.85
N THR A 83 -3.19 -12.52 26.69
CA THR A 83 -3.71 -11.89 25.50
C THR A 83 -4.66 -12.83 24.78
N ILE A 84 -5.88 -12.35 24.47
CA ILE A 84 -6.89 -13.10 23.73
C ILE A 84 -7.35 -12.34 22.49
N THR A 85 -7.90 -13.06 21.54
CA THR A 85 -8.43 -12.51 20.26
C THR A 85 -9.96 -12.60 20.23
N PRO A 86 -10.65 -11.96 19.26
CA PRO A 86 -12.11 -12.07 19.14
C PRO A 86 -12.67 -13.49 19.01
N LEU A 87 -11.85 -14.43 18.56
CA LEU A 87 -12.26 -15.85 18.45
C LEU A 87 -12.15 -16.63 19.77
N HIS A 88 -11.67 -15.99 20.85
CA HIS A 88 -11.63 -16.63 22.15
C HIS A 88 -13.00 -16.58 22.84
N PRO A 89 -13.44 -17.65 23.55
CA PRO A 89 -14.74 -17.66 24.23
C PRO A 89 -14.95 -16.51 25.23
N ASP A 90 -13.87 -16.04 25.89
CA ASP A 90 -13.93 -14.96 26.84
C ASP A 90 -13.79 -13.56 26.18
N ALA A 91 -13.85 -13.47 24.85
CA ALA A 91 -13.82 -12.17 24.17
C ALA A 91 -15.07 -11.36 24.52
N PRO A 92 -14.97 -10.01 24.64
CA PRO A 92 -16.13 -9.18 24.98
C PRO A 92 -17.24 -9.28 23.93
N ALA A 93 -18.41 -9.80 24.31
CA ALA A 93 -19.54 -10.00 23.40
C ALA A 93 -20.02 -8.69 22.74
N ASN A 94 -19.90 -7.55 23.43
CA ASN A 94 -20.28 -6.25 22.91
C ASN A 94 -19.26 -5.66 21.92
N TRP A 95 -18.07 -6.23 21.80
CA TRP A 95 -17.05 -5.77 20.85
C TRP A 95 -17.56 -5.81 19.40
N LEU A 96 -18.20 -6.91 19.01
CA LEU A 96 -18.70 -7.12 17.66
C LEU A 96 -19.71 -6.04 17.24
N ALA A 97 -20.56 -5.60 18.16
CA ALA A 97 -21.57 -4.57 17.89
C ALA A 97 -20.97 -3.17 17.60
N GLN A 98 -19.73 -2.94 18.02
CA GLN A 98 -19.01 -1.69 17.82
C GLN A 98 -18.17 -1.69 16.55
N GLN A 99 -18.01 -2.85 15.89
CA GLN A 99 -17.18 -2.99 14.71
C GLN A 99 -17.93 -2.67 13.42
N PRO A 100 -17.20 -2.29 12.35
CA PRO A 100 -17.82 -2.17 11.04
C PRO A 100 -18.37 -3.54 10.59
N LYS A 101 -19.48 -3.55 9.88
CA LYS A 101 -20.11 -4.78 9.36
C LYS A 101 -19.19 -5.58 8.43
N LYS A 102 -18.27 -4.92 7.76
CA LYS A 102 -17.24 -5.52 6.91
C LYS A 102 -15.87 -4.97 7.27
N PHE A 103 -14.92 -5.85 7.43
CA PHE A 103 -13.52 -5.52 7.52
C PHE A 103 -12.90 -5.58 6.13
N ALA A 104 -12.03 -4.64 5.82
CA ALA A 104 -11.25 -4.65 4.60
C ALA A 104 -9.77 -4.41 4.92
N PHE A 105 -8.93 -5.10 4.19
CA PHE A 105 -7.49 -4.95 4.19
C PHE A 105 -7.06 -4.86 2.74
N ASP A 106 -6.38 -3.78 2.39
CA ASP A 106 -5.90 -3.54 1.04
C ASP A 106 -4.39 -3.30 1.05
N MET A 107 -3.73 -3.82 0.04
CA MET A 107 -2.31 -3.65 -0.22
C MET A 107 -2.12 -3.19 -1.66
N ASP A 108 -1.32 -2.16 -1.87
CA ASP A 108 -0.90 -1.70 -3.19
C ASP A 108 0.62 -1.58 -3.23
N MET A 109 1.24 -2.23 -4.19
CA MET A 109 2.67 -2.17 -4.45
C MET A 109 2.90 -1.57 -5.83
N HIS A 110 3.76 -0.59 -5.90
CA HIS A 110 4.21 0.02 -7.14
C HIS A 110 5.74 0.02 -7.20
N THR A 111 6.30 -0.71 -8.15
CA THR A 111 7.74 -0.83 -8.36
C THR A 111 8.12 -0.33 -9.74
N ASN A 112 9.09 0.59 -9.81
CA ASN A 112 9.69 0.98 -11.08
C ASN A 112 10.71 -0.09 -11.52
N ILE A 113 10.47 -0.70 -12.68
CA ILE A 113 11.37 -1.70 -13.27
C ILE A 113 12.47 -1.01 -14.06
N LEU A 114 12.10 -0.06 -14.91
CA LEU A 114 13.02 0.69 -15.75
C LEU A 114 12.52 2.12 -15.88
N GLY A 115 13.39 3.07 -15.66
CA GLY A 115 13.08 4.47 -15.88
C GLY A 115 14.22 5.16 -16.59
N PHE A 116 13.88 5.92 -17.57
CA PHE A 116 14.84 6.68 -18.37
C PHE A 116 14.26 8.06 -18.64
N GLY A 117 15.09 9.07 -18.49
CA GLY A 117 14.68 10.42 -18.83
C GLY A 117 15.84 11.32 -19.19
N PHE A 118 15.57 12.27 -20.05
CA PHE A 118 16.57 13.22 -20.49
C PHE A 118 15.95 14.59 -20.81
N ARG A 119 16.78 15.61 -20.64
CA ARG A 119 16.45 16.98 -20.94
C ARG A 119 16.59 17.26 -22.42
N ILE A 120 15.55 17.75 -23.04
CA ILE A 120 15.54 18.22 -24.42
C ILE A 120 15.63 19.74 -24.37
N LYS A 121 16.78 20.30 -24.79
CA LYS A 121 17.11 21.70 -24.61
C LYS A 121 17.00 22.11 -23.12
N GLU A 122 16.96 23.38 -22.81
CA GLU A 122 16.94 23.86 -21.43
C GLU A 122 15.58 23.75 -20.74
N ASN A 123 14.50 23.68 -21.52
CA ASN A 123 13.14 23.88 -21.03
C ASN A 123 12.27 22.62 -21.03
N SER A 124 12.68 21.55 -21.67
CA SER A 124 11.84 20.38 -21.88
C SER A 124 12.48 19.12 -21.33
N TYR A 125 11.65 18.22 -20.86
CA TYR A 125 12.09 16.93 -20.33
C TYR A 125 11.20 15.81 -20.84
N LEU A 126 11.81 14.74 -21.34
CA LEU A 126 11.14 13.50 -21.74
C LEU A 126 11.49 12.42 -20.72
N HIS A 127 10.52 11.61 -20.38
CA HIS A 127 10.72 10.44 -19.53
C HIS A 127 9.92 9.25 -20.04
N ILE A 128 10.54 8.08 -19.89
CA ILE A 128 9.95 6.79 -20.23
C ILE A 128 10.11 5.90 -19.00
N ASN A 129 9.03 5.25 -18.60
CA ASN A 129 9.04 4.39 -17.43
C ASN A 129 8.31 3.09 -17.72
N VAL A 130 8.85 2.02 -17.18
CA VAL A 130 8.18 0.72 -17.06
C VAL A 130 8.07 0.41 -15.59
N SER A 131 6.88 0.20 -15.12
CA SER A 131 6.62 -0.11 -13.72
C SER A 131 5.61 -1.23 -13.56
N GLU A 132 5.72 -1.94 -12.47
CA GLU A 132 4.82 -3.01 -12.06
C GLU A 132 3.92 -2.51 -10.95
N ARG A 133 2.63 -2.82 -11.05
CA ARG A 133 1.65 -2.57 -10.00
C ARG A 133 0.96 -3.86 -9.62
N ILE A 134 0.92 -4.10 -8.32
CA ILE A 134 0.24 -5.24 -7.72
C ILE A 134 -0.67 -4.68 -6.65
N SER A 135 -1.97 -4.93 -6.78
CA SER A 135 -2.98 -4.61 -5.77
C SER A 135 -3.58 -5.91 -5.28
N ALA A 136 -3.74 -6.03 -3.98
CA ALA A 136 -4.45 -7.15 -3.38
C ALA A 136 -5.35 -6.64 -2.27
N GLY A 137 -6.55 -7.19 -2.18
CA GLY A 137 -7.52 -6.84 -1.15
C GLY A 137 -8.21 -8.08 -0.59
N VAL A 138 -8.49 -8.04 0.70
CA VAL A 138 -9.31 -9.02 1.38
C VAL A 138 -10.40 -8.26 2.14
N ASN A 139 -11.63 -8.66 1.96
CA ASN A 139 -12.74 -8.16 2.75
C ASN A 139 -13.53 -9.32 3.34
N PHE A 140 -14.00 -9.16 4.55
CA PHE A 140 -14.76 -10.19 5.23
C PHE A 140 -15.78 -9.57 6.21
N SER A 141 -16.88 -10.29 6.41
CA SER A 141 -17.91 -9.88 7.35
C SER A 141 -17.43 -9.99 8.80
N SER A 142 -17.76 -9.00 9.63
CA SER A 142 -17.53 -9.05 11.07
C SER A 142 -18.22 -10.23 11.74
N SER A 143 -19.30 -10.73 11.15
CA SER A 143 -20.05 -11.91 11.63
C SER A 143 -19.19 -13.17 11.79
N ILE A 144 -18.07 -13.27 11.06
CA ILE A 144 -17.10 -14.38 11.22
C ILE A 144 -16.63 -14.50 12.67
N PHE A 145 -16.47 -13.40 13.39
CA PHE A 145 -16.05 -13.40 14.79
C PHE A 145 -17.19 -13.73 15.76
N GLY A 146 -18.44 -13.66 15.29
CA GLY A 146 -19.61 -14.04 16.09
C GLY A 146 -19.84 -15.55 16.23
N ILE A 147 -19.09 -16.38 15.51
CA ILE A 147 -19.28 -17.83 15.51
C ILE A 147 -19.15 -18.42 16.90
N ASN A 148 -18.25 -17.90 17.74
CA ASN A 148 -18.02 -18.39 19.10
C ASN A 148 -19.11 -17.94 20.11
N HIS A 149 -19.96 -16.99 19.72
CA HIS A 149 -21.03 -16.43 20.56
C HIS A 149 -22.44 -16.84 20.09
N ILE A 150 -22.56 -17.82 19.20
CA ILE A 150 -23.87 -18.31 18.72
C ILE A 150 -24.70 -18.83 19.88
N SER A 151 -24.08 -19.50 20.87
CA SER A 151 -24.74 -19.99 22.08
C SER A 151 -25.30 -18.86 22.96
N ASP A 152 -24.78 -17.63 22.81
CA ASP A 152 -25.20 -16.46 23.57
C ASP A 152 -26.30 -15.66 22.85
N GLY A 153 -26.90 -16.24 21.81
CA GLY A 153 -27.99 -15.63 21.04
C GLY A 153 -27.54 -14.64 19.96
N VAL A 154 -26.24 -14.61 19.62
CA VAL A 154 -25.73 -13.81 18.51
C VAL A 154 -26.21 -14.43 17.20
N VAL A 155 -26.95 -13.65 16.42
CA VAL A 155 -27.39 -14.04 15.08
C VAL A 155 -26.30 -13.66 14.08
N LEU A 156 -25.83 -14.62 13.31
CA LEU A 156 -24.91 -14.35 12.18
C LEU A 156 -25.76 -13.83 11.01
N ASP A 157 -25.71 -12.54 10.77
CA ASP A 157 -26.54 -11.84 9.80
C ASP A 157 -26.16 -12.22 8.35
N SER A 158 -24.90 -12.37 8.06
CA SER A 158 -24.36 -12.88 6.80
C SER A 158 -22.85 -13.16 6.91
N VAL A 159 -22.38 -14.16 6.23
CA VAL A 159 -20.94 -14.44 6.12
C VAL A 159 -20.51 -14.11 4.71
N ALA A 160 -19.71 -13.08 4.57
CA ALA A 160 -19.13 -12.68 3.29
C ALA A 160 -17.61 -12.70 3.39
N LEU A 161 -16.97 -13.20 2.35
CA LEU A 161 -15.53 -13.19 2.16
C LEU A 161 -15.25 -12.80 0.72
N GLY A 162 -14.46 -11.75 0.52
CA GLY A 162 -14.01 -11.33 -0.79
C GLY A 162 -12.49 -11.27 -0.82
N VAL A 163 -11.90 -11.77 -1.87
CA VAL A 163 -10.47 -11.64 -2.17
C VAL A 163 -10.35 -11.14 -3.58
N ASN A 164 -9.56 -10.09 -3.78
CA ASN A 164 -9.24 -9.56 -5.09
C ASN A 164 -7.72 -9.39 -5.21
N ALA A 165 -7.21 -9.67 -6.37
CA ALA A 165 -5.81 -9.43 -6.73
C ALA A 165 -5.72 -8.98 -8.18
N LEU A 166 -4.94 -7.93 -8.42
CA LEU A 166 -4.71 -7.37 -9.74
C LEU A 166 -3.21 -7.10 -9.90
N ALA A 167 -2.64 -7.56 -11.01
CA ALA A 167 -1.27 -7.26 -11.38
C ALA A 167 -1.21 -6.78 -12.83
N TYR A 168 -0.48 -5.70 -13.07
CA TYR A 168 -0.29 -5.16 -14.41
C TYR A 168 1.02 -4.40 -14.54
N THR A 169 1.59 -4.44 -15.75
CA THR A 169 2.72 -3.60 -16.14
C THR A 169 2.22 -2.29 -16.75
N GLU A 170 2.77 -1.19 -16.28
CA GLU A 170 2.53 0.15 -16.79
C GLU A 170 3.72 0.60 -17.66
N PHE A 171 3.49 0.86 -18.93
CA PHE A 171 4.41 1.52 -19.84
C PHE A 171 3.99 2.99 -19.94
N ALA A 172 4.87 3.91 -19.57
CA ALA A 172 4.54 5.32 -19.52
C ALA A 172 5.56 6.15 -20.28
N VAL A 173 5.07 7.07 -21.10
CA VAL A 173 5.87 8.11 -21.74
C VAL A 173 5.31 9.46 -21.29
N GLY A 174 6.17 10.31 -20.74
CA GLY A 174 5.78 11.61 -20.27
C GLY A 174 6.69 12.71 -20.80
N PHE A 175 6.11 13.88 -20.94
CA PHE A 175 6.78 15.07 -21.41
C PHE A 175 6.40 16.26 -20.53
N SER A 176 7.38 17.11 -20.25
CA SER A 176 7.17 18.35 -19.53
C SER A 176 7.91 19.50 -20.19
N HIS A 177 7.36 20.70 -20.06
CA HIS A 177 7.93 21.91 -20.63
C HIS A 177 7.76 23.10 -19.69
N ASN A 178 8.86 23.82 -19.47
CA ASN A 178 8.88 25.08 -18.73
C ASN A 178 8.43 26.20 -19.65
N ILE A 179 7.23 26.71 -19.47
CA ILE A 179 6.71 27.88 -20.20
C ILE A 179 7.42 29.14 -19.71
N THR A 180 7.63 29.21 -18.40
CA THR A 180 8.34 30.31 -17.73
C THR A 180 9.18 29.73 -16.59
N ARG A 181 9.96 30.56 -15.91
CA ARG A 181 10.69 30.14 -14.70
C ARG A 181 9.77 29.69 -13.55
N LYS A 182 8.47 30.03 -13.59
CA LYS A 182 7.50 29.72 -12.53
C LYS A 182 6.43 28.71 -12.97
N TRP A 183 6.28 28.50 -14.27
CA TRP A 183 5.21 27.69 -14.83
C TRP A 183 5.78 26.55 -15.66
N THR A 184 5.49 25.32 -15.23
CA THR A 184 5.81 24.08 -15.95
C THR A 184 4.50 23.34 -16.23
N VAL A 185 4.34 22.89 -17.45
CA VAL A 185 3.26 21.98 -17.84
C VAL A 185 3.84 20.61 -18.15
N GLY A 186 3.09 19.57 -17.88
CA GLY A 186 3.50 18.20 -18.18
C GLY A 186 2.31 17.29 -18.39
N GLY A 187 2.52 16.28 -19.23
CA GLY A 187 1.55 15.24 -19.53
C GLY A 187 2.24 13.86 -19.59
N LYS A 188 1.45 12.83 -19.36
CA LYS A 188 1.92 11.44 -19.41
C LYS A 188 0.85 10.59 -20.08
N ILE A 189 1.29 9.76 -21.01
CA ILE A 189 0.46 8.70 -21.63
C ILE A 189 0.91 7.38 -21.05
N LYS A 190 -0.05 6.52 -20.72
CA LYS A 190 0.19 5.22 -20.13
C LYS A 190 -0.51 4.14 -20.93
N VAL A 191 0.19 3.04 -21.11
CA VAL A 191 -0.38 1.77 -21.62
C VAL A 191 -0.28 0.75 -20.48
N LEU A 192 -1.40 0.14 -20.16
CA LEU A 192 -1.48 -0.86 -19.10
C LEU A 192 -1.61 -2.25 -19.74
N VAL A 193 -0.75 -3.16 -19.34
CA VAL A 193 -0.77 -4.56 -19.77
C VAL A 193 -1.08 -5.42 -18.56
N GLY A 194 -2.29 -5.98 -18.52
CA GLY A 194 -2.73 -6.88 -17.45
C GLY A 194 -1.92 -8.16 -17.46
N GLN A 195 -1.51 -8.63 -16.28
CA GLN A 195 -0.80 -9.89 -16.08
C GLN A 195 -1.67 -10.89 -15.33
N ALA A 196 -2.36 -10.45 -14.30
CA ALA A 196 -3.26 -11.26 -13.52
C ALA A 196 -4.43 -10.42 -13.02
N ASP A 197 -5.60 -11.02 -13.04
CA ASP A 197 -6.81 -10.49 -12.42
C ASP A 197 -7.56 -11.67 -11.81
N ALA A 198 -7.73 -11.65 -10.50
CA ALA A 198 -8.42 -12.68 -9.75
C ALA A 198 -9.37 -12.01 -8.74
N ALA A 199 -10.63 -12.37 -8.80
CA ALA A 199 -11.62 -11.95 -7.82
C ALA A 199 -12.47 -13.15 -7.40
N VAL A 200 -12.51 -13.40 -6.10
CA VAL A 200 -13.35 -14.42 -5.50
C VAL A 200 -14.24 -13.72 -4.48
N ASN A 201 -15.54 -13.85 -4.64
CA ASN A 201 -16.52 -13.36 -3.69
C ASN A 201 -17.39 -14.52 -3.22
N PHE A 202 -17.41 -14.73 -1.94
CA PHE A 202 -18.31 -15.66 -1.27
C PHE A 202 -19.26 -14.83 -0.41
N ASP A 203 -20.54 -14.91 -0.69
CA ASP A 203 -21.58 -14.25 0.08
C ASP A 203 -22.68 -15.28 0.37
N ARG A 204 -22.97 -15.46 1.65
CA ARG A 204 -24.05 -16.31 2.13
C ARG A 204 -24.98 -15.44 2.99
N SER A 205 -26.05 -14.98 2.36
CA SER A 205 -27.19 -14.33 3.00
C SER A 205 -28.18 -15.36 3.56
#